data_e668991fb4b264ed32ef2470e9003341
#
_entry.id   e668991fb4b264ed32ef2470e9003341
#
_cell.length_a   1.000
_cell.length_b   1.000
_cell.length_c   1.000
_cell.angle_alpha   90.00
_cell.angle_beta   90.00
_cell.angle_gamma   90.00
#
_symmetry.space_group_name_H-M   'P 1'
#
loop_
_entity.id
_entity.type
_entity.pdbx_description
1 polymer ?
#
loop_
_entity_poly.entity_id
_entity_poly.type
_entity_poly.pdbx_seq_one_letter_code
_entity_poly.pdbx_strand_id
1 'polypeptide(L)'
;TKSRSSKVKAKGTFRGIVEKIPYLKELGITTLEFMPAYEFDEAYRFPQFIDSSEYLRYGVIKGSIYNNTVTKKAEKLNCWGYTKAFYYAPKASYSIPAEDNISEKAGKYNDYTTEFKNMVKCLHNNGIEVVMEFFFDGVKTAYILECVRYWVREYHIDGVHLYCDEHSLNVLAADPQLADTKIITVGWNSDRGTYKHMASCNNDAQNTIRRYLKGDEDMLRPFINMA
;
A
#
# COMPACT_ATOMS: atom_id res chain seq x y z
N THR A 1 7.93 9.17 4.05
CA THR A 1 8.63 8.76 5.27
C THR A 1 8.60 9.88 6.33
N LYS A 2 8.61 9.48 7.61
CA LYS A 2 8.72 10.43 8.76
C LYS A 2 10.17 10.77 9.11
N SER A 3 11.16 10.32 8.32
CA SER A 3 12.57 10.58 8.56
C SER A 3 12.89 12.10 8.56
N ARG A 4 13.73 12.52 9.50
CA ARG A 4 14.22 13.92 9.58
C ARG A 4 15.02 14.32 8.33
N SER A 5 15.70 13.36 7.70
CA SER A 5 16.52 13.57 6.50
C SER A 5 15.71 13.73 5.21
N SER A 6 14.39 13.49 5.24
CA SER A 6 13.57 13.48 4.02
C SER A 6 13.42 14.83 3.34
N LYS A 7 13.72 15.94 4.01
CA LYS A 7 13.53 17.33 3.55
C LYS A 7 12.10 17.64 3.06
N VAL A 8 11.10 16.94 3.59
CA VAL A 8 9.68 17.06 3.25
C VAL A 8 8.97 17.74 4.39
N LYS A 9 8.08 18.69 4.09
CA LYS A 9 7.28 19.40 5.11
C LYS A 9 6.16 18.49 5.64
N ALA A 10 5.34 17.94 4.74
CA ALA A 10 4.22 17.05 5.07
C ALA A 10 4.67 15.59 5.21
N LYS A 11 5.51 15.29 6.23
CA LYS A 11 6.10 13.96 6.43
C LYS A 11 5.07 12.90 6.77
N GLY A 12 5.13 11.75 6.08
CA GLY A 12 4.26 10.61 6.32
C GLY A 12 2.84 10.78 5.78
N THR A 13 2.65 11.71 4.84
CA THR A 13 1.36 11.96 4.21
C THR A 13 1.42 11.80 2.69
N PHE A 14 0.26 11.69 2.04
CA PHE A 14 0.13 11.68 0.58
C PHE A 14 0.73 12.94 -0.06
N ARG A 15 0.51 14.10 0.55
CA ARG A 15 1.13 15.36 0.12
C ARG A 15 2.64 15.33 0.21
N GLY A 16 3.20 14.66 1.21
CA GLY A 16 4.65 14.49 1.35
C GLY A 16 5.27 13.67 0.20
N ILE A 17 4.51 12.78 -0.43
CA ILE A 17 4.93 12.08 -1.64
C ILE A 17 5.01 13.08 -2.81
N VAL A 18 4.01 13.94 -2.96
CA VAL A 18 4.01 14.98 -4.01
C VAL A 18 5.23 15.89 -3.89
N GLU A 19 5.62 16.26 -2.67
CA GLU A 19 6.86 17.06 -2.43
C GLU A 19 8.13 16.30 -2.84
N LYS A 20 8.10 14.97 -2.96
CA LYS A 20 9.23 14.13 -3.37
C LYS A 20 9.31 13.88 -4.88
N ILE A 21 8.32 14.25 -5.67
CA ILE A 21 8.31 14.02 -7.12
C ILE A 21 9.60 14.51 -7.82
N PRO A 22 10.13 15.73 -7.55
CA PRO A 22 11.37 16.16 -8.19
C PRO A 22 12.55 15.21 -7.94
N TYR A 23 12.68 14.72 -6.71
CA TYR A 23 13.71 13.75 -6.34
C TYR A 23 13.51 12.40 -7.01
N LEU A 24 12.26 11.90 -7.10
CA LEU A 24 11.95 10.64 -7.78
C LEU A 24 12.31 10.73 -9.27
N LYS A 25 12.04 11.86 -9.91
CA LYS A 25 12.42 12.11 -11.30
C LYS A 25 13.93 12.17 -11.51
N GLU A 26 14.66 12.80 -10.60
CA GLU A 26 16.13 12.85 -10.60
C GLU A 26 16.73 11.43 -10.53
N LEU A 27 16.10 10.53 -9.74
CA LEU A 27 16.47 9.12 -9.67
C LEU A 27 16.06 8.30 -10.91
N GLY A 28 15.27 8.85 -11.84
CA GLY A 28 14.78 8.15 -13.00
C GLY A 28 13.64 7.17 -12.69
N ILE A 29 12.90 7.36 -11.59
CA ILE A 29 11.78 6.51 -11.20
C ILE A 29 10.61 6.74 -12.16
N THR A 30 10.10 5.66 -12.74
CA THR A 30 8.93 5.65 -13.65
C THR A 30 7.70 5.01 -13.03
N THR A 31 7.87 4.22 -11.98
CA THR A 31 6.77 3.57 -11.27
C THR A 31 7.04 3.63 -9.77
N LEU A 32 6.06 4.02 -8.99
CA LEU A 32 6.12 4.09 -7.54
C LEU A 32 5.18 3.05 -6.94
N GLU A 33 5.76 2.07 -6.26
CA GLU A 33 5.01 1.06 -5.52
C GLU A 33 4.83 1.51 -4.08
N PHE A 34 3.58 1.49 -3.61
CA PHE A 34 3.23 1.78 -2.23
C PHE A 34 2.97 0.50 -1.47
N MET A 35 3.57 0.36 -0.31
CA MET A 35 3.07 -0.55 0.72
C MET A 35 1.60 -0.21 1.01
N PRO A 36 0.83 -1.12 1.69
CA PRO A 36 -0.58 -0.89 1.94
C PRO A 36 -0.90 0.54 2.38
N ALA A 37 -1.65 1.25 1.52
CA ALA A 37 -2.12 2.61 1.77
C ALA A 37 -3.65 2.68 1.91
N TYR A 38 -4.32 1.53 2.02
CA TYR A 38 -5.72 1.41 2.45
C TYR A 38 -5.83 1.50 3.98
N GLU A 39 -7.03 1.67 4.51
CA GLU A 39 -7.26 1.82 5.94
C GLU A 39 -7.10 0.49 6.68
N PHE A 40 -6.13 0.40 7.58
CA PHE A 40 -5.84 -0.75 8.43
C PHE A 40 -5.61 -0.31 9.87
N ASP A 41 -5.75 -1.25 10.82
CA ASP A 41 -5.48 -0.97 12.24
C ASP A 41 -3.97 -0.86 12.48
N GLU A 42 -3.53 0.32 12.88
CA GLU A 42 -2.14 0.60 13.20
C GLU A 42 -1.75 0.18 14.62
N ALA A 43 -2.71 0.03 15.52
CA ALA A 43 -2.45 -0.37 16.88
C ALA A 43 -2.51 -1.89 16.99
N TYR A 44 -1.37 -2.54 17.22
CA TYR A 44 -1.37 -3.92 17.69
C TYR A 44 -1.99 -3.98 19.07
N ARG A 45 -3.29 -4.26 19.13
CA ARG A 45 -3.97 -4.58 20.38
C ARG A 45 -3.99 -6.09 20.50
N PHE A 46 -3.40 -6.61 21.57
CA PHE A 46 -3.62 -8.02 21.91
C PHE A 46 -5.12 -8.23 22.15
N PRO A 47 -5.78 -9.16 21.42
CA PRO A 47 -7.24 -9.32 21.47
C PRO A 47 -7.80 -9.70 22.85
N GLN A 48 -6.93 -9.95 23.82
CA GLN A 48 -7.28 -10.53 25.11
C GLN A 48 -7.88 -9.54 26.12
N PHE A 49 -7.86 -8.21 25.86
CA PHE A 49 -8.15 -7.24 26.92
C PHE A 49 -8.98 -6.02 26.52
N ILE A 50 -9.67 -6.04 25.38
CA ILE A 50 -10.51 -4.90 25.01
C ILE A 50 -11.97 -5.34 25.02
N ASP A 51 -12.67 -4.95 26.09
CA ASP A 51 -14.11 -4.92 26.11
C ASP A 51 -14.62 -4.01 24.97
N SER A 52 -15.62 -4.50 24.24
CA SER A 52 -16.24 -3.76 23.13
C SER A 52 -16.72 -2.36 23.55
N SER A 53 -17.03 -2.15 24.83
CA SER A 53 -17.38 -0.87 25.42
C SER A 53 -16.20 0.11 25.47
N GLU A 54 -14.96 -0.36 25.68
CA GLU A 54 -13.77 0.48 25.61
C GLU A 54 -13.42 0.87 24.16
N TYR A 55 -13.66 -0.01 23.20
CA TYR A 55 -13.47 0.28 21.79
C TYR A 55 -14.38 1.43 21.31
N LEU A 56 -15.66 1.37 21.67
CA LEU A 56 -16.64 2.43 21.41
C LEU A 56 -16.30 3.73 22.16
N ARG A 57 -15.75 3.63 23.35
CA ARG A 57 -15.43 4.77 24.20
C ARG A 57 -14.20 5.54 23.75
N TYR A 58 -13.22 4.89 23.13
CA TYR A 58 -11.92 5.49 22.78
C TYR A 58 -11.68 5.61 21.27
N GLY A 59 -12.32 4.79 20.44
CA GLY A 59 -12.05 4.73 19.00
C GLY A 59 -12.92 5.62 18.13
N VAL A 60 -14.22 5.61 18.36
CA VAL A 60 -15.19 6.22 17.44
C VAL A 60 -15.57 7.64 17.82
N ILE A 61 -15.56 7.98 19.12
CA ILE A 61 -16.13 9.26 19.61
C ILE A 61 -15.15 10.43 19.49
N LYS A 62 -13.86 10.21 19.38
CA LYS A 62 -12.86 11.30 19.37
C LYS A 62 -12.04 11.40 18.08
N GLY A 63 -12.38 10.68 17.04
CA GLY A 63 -11.80 10.85 15.71
C GLY A 63 -10.27 10.69 15.60
N SER A 64 -9.62 10.19 16.63
CA SER A 64 -8.18 9.99 16.64
C SER A 64 -7.78 8.86 17.57
N ILE A 65 -7.45 7.74 16.97
CA ILE A 65 -6.70 6.65 17.60
C ILE A 65 -5.31 7.16 18.09
N TYR A 66 -4.96 8.37 17.71
CA TYR A 66 -3.67 9.02 17.96
C TYR A 66 -3.65 9.94 19.19
N ASN A 67 -4.73 10.04 19.95
CA ASN A 67 -4.68 10.81 21.18
C ASN A 67 -3.78 10.12 22.22
N ASN A 68 -2.70 10.78 22.58
CA ASN A 68 -1.65 10.35 23.52
C ASN A 68 -2.12 9.77 24.86
N THR A 69 -3.40 9.86 25.19
CA THR A 69 -4.00 9.27 26.38
C THR A 69 -4.22 7.76 26.29
N VAL A 70 -4.31 7.19 25.11
CA VAL A 70 -4.37 5.74 24.89
C VAL A 70 -2.96 5.14 24.83
N THR A 71 -1.94 5.95 24.62
CA THR A 71 -0.57 5.55 24.35
C THR A 71 0.28 5.31 25.59
N LYS A 72 -0.26 5.32 26.80
CA LYS A 72 0.54 5.00 27.99
C LYS A 72 1.18 3.60 27.97
N LYS A 73 0.80 2.76 26.98
CA LYS A 73 1.50 1.53 26.58
C LYS A 73 1.31 1.31 25.08
N ALA A 74 1.76 2.23 24.24
CA ALA A 74 1.81 2.04 22.80
C ALA A 74 2.88 0.99 22.49
N GLU A 75 2.46 -0.21 22.54
CA GLU A 75 3.14 -1.33 21.97
C GLU A 75 3.14 -1.12 20.47
N LYS A 76 4.21 -1.41 19.83
CA LYS A 76 4.58 -1.28 18.43
C LYS A 76 3.42 -0.95 17.45
N LEU A 77 3.54 0.18 16.77
CA LEU A 77 2.63 0.51 15.65
C LEU A 77 2.89 -0.42 14.48
N ASN A 78 1.81 -0.95 13.91
CA ASN A 78 1.84 -1.62 12.62
C ASN A 78 2.00 -0.56 11.52
N CYS A 79 3.19 -0.42 10.96
CA CYS A 79 3.44 0.46 9.81
C CYS A 79 3.47 -0.28 8.47
N TRP A 80 3.24 -1.59 8.47
CA TRP A 80 3.33 -2.41 7.26
C TRP A 80 1.99 -2.60 6.56
N GLY A 81 0.89 -2.64 7.34
CA GLY A 81 -0.46 -2.81 6.80
C GLY A 81 -0.84 -4.23 6.39
N TYR A 82 0.03 -5.23 6.63
CA TYR A 82 -0.27 -6.63 6.31
C TYR A 82 -1.18 -7.25 7.37
N THR A 83 -2.42 -6.83 7.37
CA THR A 83 -3.46 -7.27 8.30
C THR A 83 -4.84 -7.09 7.66
N LYS A 84 -5.88 -7.63 8.29
CA LYS A 84 -7.28 -7.36 7.89
C LYS A 84 -7.56 -5.86 7.94
N ALA A 85 -8.29 -5.37 6.95
CA ALA A 85 -8.40 -3.94 6.69
C ALA A 85 -9.74 -3.54 6.07
N PHE A 86 -9.98 -2.24 6.00
CA PHE A 86 -11.05 -1.63 5.21
C PHE A 86 -10.49 -1.30 3.82
N TYR A 87 -10.43 -2.31 2.96
CA TYR A 87 -9.70 -2.26 1.69
C TYR A 87 -10.20 -1.22 0.68
N TYR A 88 -11.41 -0.65 0.83
CA TYR A 88 -11.97 0.35 -0.09
C TYR A 88 -11.63 1.80 0.25
N ALA A 89 -10.99 2.06 1.37
CA ALA A 89 -10.69 3.41 1.82
C ALA A 89 -9.18 3.65 1.88
N PRO A 90 -8.66 4.75 1.34
CA PRO A 90 -7.28 5.16 1.59
C PRO A 90 -7.06 5.44 3.07
N LYS A 91 -5.83 5.27 3.51
CA LYS A 91 -5.46 5.44 4.92
C LYS A 91 -5.62 6.89 5.39
N ALA A 92 -6.58 7.13 6.25
CA ALA A 92 -6.92 8.47 6.74
C ALA A 92 -5.74 9.15 7.46
N SER A 93 -4.91 8.38 8.20
CA SER A 93 -3.75 8.92 8.91
C SER A 93 -2.59 9.35 7.99
N TYR A 94 -2.66 9.03 6.70
CA TYR A 94 -1.71 9.50 5.70
C TYR A 94 -2.16 10.79 5.00
N SER A 95 -3.28 11.37 5.40
CA SER A 95 -3.68 12.73 5.02
C SER A 95 -3.08 13.77 5.97
N ILE A 96 -3.07 15.03 5.54
CA ILE A 96 -2.69 16.13 6.41
C ILE A 96 -3.80 16.33 7.45
N PRO A 97 -3.49 16.38 8.76
CA PRO A 97 -4.49 16.73 9.75
C PRO A 97 -5.14 18.09 9.43
N ALA A 98 -6.46 18.20 9.59
CA ALA A 98 -7.09 19.51 9.60
C ALA A 98 -6.43 20.35 10.71
N GLU A 99 -5.95 21.54 10.39
CA GLU A 99 -5.51 22.45 11.42
C GLU A 99 -6.64 22.61 12.44
N ASP A 100 -6.32 22.58 13.74
CA ASP A 100 -7.26 22.57 14.87
C ASP A 100 -8.12 23.86 15.00
N ASN A 101 -8.53 24.45 13.90
CA ASN A 101 -9.52 25.51 13.88
C ASN A 101 -10.93 24.91 13.96
N ILE A 102 -11.24 24.32 15.14
CA ILE A 102 -12.54 23.72 15.45
C ILE A 102 -13.65 24.79 15.60
N SER A 103 -13.35 26.06 15.44
CA SER A 103 -14.36 27.10 15.45
C SER A 103 -14.62 27.58 14.03
N GLU A 104 -15.74 27.27 13.45
CA GLU A 104 -16.44 28.00 12.38
C GLU A 104 -16.55 27.43 10.97
N LYS A 105 -16.04 26.27 10.60
CA LYS A 105 -16.46 25.67 9.32
C LYS A 105 -16.79 24.18 9.47
N ALA A 106 -17.96 23.90 9.97
CA ALA A 106 -18.63 22.62 9.74
C ALA A 106 -18.57 22.30 8.24
N GLY A 107 -17.76 21.29 7.85
CA GLY A 107 -17.71 20.83 6.46
C GLY A 107 -16.32 20.59 5.85
N LYS A 108 -15.22 20.98 6.44
CA LYS A 108 -13.89 20.60 5.98
C LYS A 108 -13.34 19.43 6.80
N TYR A 109 -13.94 18.26 6.63
CA TYR A 109 -13.18 17.03 6.90
C TYR A 109 -12.01 16.99 5.95
N ASN A 110 -10.81 16.59 6.42
CA ASN A 110 -9.73 16.22 5.52
C ASN A 110 -10.25 15.09 4.66
N ASP A 111 -10.48 15.40 3.42
CA ASP A 111 -10.87 14.41 2.44
C ASP A 111 -9.62 13.65 2.02
N TYR A 112 -9.28 12.63 2.83
CA TYR A 112 -8.14 11.74 2.57
C TYR A 112 -8.27 11.03 1.21
N THR A 113 -9.50 10.88 0.70
CA THR A 113 -9.75 10.32 -0.62
C THR A 113 -9.33 11.31 -1.70
N THR A 114 -9.67 12.58 -1.55
CA THR A 114 -9.21 13.65 -2.44
C THR A 114 -7.70 13.85 -2.37
N GLU A 115 -7.08 13.77 -1.19
CA GLU A 115 -5.62 13.86 -1.08
C GLU A 115 -4.93 12.70 -1.82
N PHE A 116 -5.43 11.46 -1.68
CA PHE A 116 -4.90 10.32 -2.42
C PHE A 116 -5.06 10.51 -3.93
N LYS A 117 -6.24 10.89 -4.42
CA LYS A 117 -6.49 11.18 -5.85
C LYS A 117 -5.56 12.27 -6.38
N ASN A 118 -5.37 13.34 -5.62
CA ASN A 118 -4.45 14.42 -6.01
C ASN A 118 -3.01 13.94 -6.08
N MET A 119 -2.57 13.06 -5.16
CA MET A 119 -1.25 12.47 -5.21
C MET A 119 -1.06 11.65 -6.49
N VAL A 120 -2.00 10.74 -6.82
CA VAL A 120 -1.96 9.94 -8.05
C VAL A 120 -1.92 10.85 -9.27
N LYS A 121 -2.80 11.85 -9.36
CA LYS A 121 -2.81 12.83 -10.45
C LYS A 121 -1.47 13.57 -10.60
N CYS A 122 -0.86 13.97 -9.48
CA CYS A 122 0.45 14.64 -9.53
C CYS A 122 1.56 13.70 -10.01
N LEU A 123 1.54 12.43 -9.61
CA LEU A 123 2.49 11.42 -10.07
C LEU A 123 2.33 11.18 -11.59
N HIS A 124 1.11 10.96 -12.08
CA HIS A 124 0.80 10.79 -13.50
C HIS A 124 1.23 11.99 -14.35
N ASN A 125 0.97 13.22 -13.90
CA ASN A 125 1.40 14.45 -14.58
C ASN A 125 2.93 14.57 -14.68
N ASN A 126 3.67 13.79 -13.91
CA ASN A 126 5.12 13.72 -13.93
C ASN A 126 5.65 12.43 -14.57
N GLY A 127 4.79 11.62 -15.20
CA GLY A 127 5.15 10.38 -15.86
C GLY A 127 5.53 9.25 -14.91
N ILE A 128 4.97 9.26 -13.68
CA ILE A 128 5.21 8.23 -12.68
C ILE A 128 3.92 7.45 -12.47
N GLU A 129 3.97 6.16 -12.73
CA GLU A 129 2.87 5.23 -12.47
C GLU A 129 2.74 4.90 -10.98
N VAL A 130 1.55 4.47 -10.58
CA VAL A 130 1.22 4.11 -9.21
C VAL A 130 0.83 2.65 -9.12
N VAL A 131 1.58 1.87 -8.36
CA VAL A 131 1.27 0.49 -7.98
C VAL A 131 1.02 0.44 -6.47
N MET A 132 0.03 -0.32 -6.02
CA MET A 132 -0.27 -0.45 -4.60
C MET A 132 -0.30 -1.92 -4.17
N GLU A 133 0.32 -2.20 -3.03
CA GLU A 133 0.26 -3.52 -2.40
C GLU A 133 -1.07 -3.75 -1.69
N PHE A 134 -1.63 -4.96 -1.85
CA PHE A 134 -2.79 -5.44 -1.12
C PHE A 134 -2.49 -6.79 -0.48
N PHE A 135 -2.77 -6.88 0.80
CA PHE A 135 -2.67 -8.12 1.56
C PHE A 135 -4.07 -8.62 1.91
N PHE A 136 -4.57 -9.59 1.14
CA PHE A 136 -5.89 -10.19 1.29
C PHE A 136 -5.77 -11.55 2.00
N ASP A 137 -5.87 -11.55 3.32
CA ASP A 137 -5.85 -12.78 4.11
C ASP A 137 -7.27 -13.25 4.42
N GLY A 138 -7.64 -14.43 3.89
CA GLY A 138 -8.97 -15.04 4.09
C GLY A 138 -10.13 -14.23 3.48
N VAL A 139 -9.85 -13.41 2.48
CA VAL A 139 -10.84 -12.58 1.78
C VAL A 139 -11.41 -13.35 0.59
N LYS A 140 -12.72 -13.26 0.36
CA LYS A 140 -13.37 -13.94 -0.76
C LYS A 140 -12.96 -13.34 -2.11
N THR A 141 -12.74 -14.20 -3.11
CA THR A 141 -12.35 -13.81 -4.48
C THR A 141 -13.22 -12.71 -5.08
N ALA A 142 -14.55 -12.80 -4.96
CA ALA A 142 -15.44 -11.76 -5.49
C ALA A 142 -15.21 -10.39 -4.84
N TYR A 143 -14.91 -10.35 -3.55
CA TYR A 143 -14.59 -9.11 -2.85
C TYR A 143 -13.24 -8.54 -3.30
N ILE A 144 -12.22 -9.41 -3.49
CA ILE A 144 -10.90 -9.01 -4.00
C ILE A 144 -11.04 -8.40 -5.38
N LEU A 145 -11.77 -9.08 -6.29
CA LEU A 145 -12.00 -8.60 -7.66
C LEU A 145 -12.64 -7.21 -7.68
N GLU A 146 -13.75 -7.04 -6.96
CA GLU A 146 -14.43 -5.75 -6.90
C GLU A 146 -13.58 -4.65 -6.22
N CYS A 147 -12.78 -5.01 -5.23
CA CYS A 147 -11.87 -4.07 -4.58
C CYS A 147 -10.80 -3.57 -5.57
N VAL A 148 -10.14 -4.48 -6.29
CA VAL A 148 -9.11 -4.10 -7.28
C VAL A 148 -9.72 -3.24 -8.39
N ARG A 149 -10.87 -3.63 -8.95
CA ARG A 149 -11.61 -2.84 -9.93
C ARG A 149 -11.95 -1.44 -9.41
N TYR A 150 -12.37 -1.35 -8.15
CA TYR A 150 -12.69 -0.08 -7.51
C TYR A 150 -11.48 0.85 -7.46
N TRP A 151 -10.33 0.37 -7.01
CA TRP A 151 -9.11 1.18 -6.93
C TRP A 151 -8.62 1.63 -8.31
N VAL A 152 -8.68 0.78 -9.31
CA VAL A 152 -8.32 1.13 -10.69
C VAL A 152 -9.25 2.22 -11.23
N ARG A 153 -10.57 2.09 -11.04
CA ARG A 153 -11.55 3.05 -11.56
C ARG A 153 -11.60 4.35 -10.76
N GLU A 154 -11.56 4.26 -9.44
CA GLU A 154 -11.81 5.40 -8.55
C GLU A 154 -10.54 6.21 -8.27
N TYR A 155 -9.42 5.54 -8.15
CA TYR A 155 -8.15 6.19 -7.81
C TYR A 155 -7.15 6.20 -8.96
N HIS A 156 -7.48 5.55 -10.09
CA HIS A 156 -6.64 5.49 -11.29
C HIS A 156 -5.23 4.97 -11.01
N ILE A 157 -5.09 3.96 -10.13
CA ILE A 157 -3.82 3.27 -9.97
C ILE A 157 -3.51 2.42 -11.20
N ASP A 158 -2.24 2.33 -11.58
CA ASP A 158 -1.78 1.63 -12.80
C ASP A 158 -1.53 0.14 -12.57
N GLY A 159 -1.41 -0.24 -11.30
CA GLY A 159 -1.18 -1.64 -10.96
C GLY A 159 -1.39 -1.95 -9.49
N VAL A 160 -1.37 -3.24 -9.22
CA VAL A 160 -1.50 -3.82 -7.89
C VAL A 160 -0.44 -4.89 -7.66
N HIS A 161 0.08 -4.97 -6.44
CA HIS A 161 0.89 -6.08 -5.98
C HIS A 161 0.08 -6.87 -4.95
N LEU A 162 -0.24 -8.13 -5.27
CA LEU A 162 -1.26 -8.89 -4.56
C LEU A 162 -0.67 -10.02 -3.74
N TYR A 163 -1.09 -10.08 -2.49
CA TYR A 163 -0.92 -11.22 -1.60
C TYR A 163 -2.30 -11.84 -1.38
N CYS A 164 -2.64 -12.86 -2.16
CA CYS A 164 -3.90 -13.61 -2.05
C CYS A 164 -3.72 -15.03 -2.60
N ASP A 165 -4.78 -15.84 -2.56
CA ASP A 165 -4.76 -17.20 -3.06
C ASP A 165 -4.71 -17.27 -4.60
N GLU A 166 -4.19 -18.39 -5.12
CA GLU A 166 -4.02 -18.61 -6.56
C GLU A 166 -5.33 -18.58 -7.35
N HIS A 167 -6.44 -19.03 -6.76
CA HIS A 167 -7.74 -18.99 -7.41
C HIS A 167 -8.16 -17.54 -7.69
N SER A 168 -8.00 -16.67 -6.70
CA SER A 168 -8.28 -15.23 -6.84
C SER A 168 -7.40 -14.59 -7.93
N LEU A 169 -6.10 -14.94 -7.97
CA LEU A 169 -5.18 -14.43 -9.01
C LEU A 169 -5.64 -14.86 -10.42
N ASN A 170 -6.09 -16.09 -10.60
CA ASN A 170 -6.59 -16.56 -11.90
C ASN A 170 -7.86 -15.82 -12.34
N VAL A 171 -8.75 -15.49 -11.42
CA VAL A 171 -9.96 -14.70 -11.72
C VAL A 171 -9.59 -13.28 -12.10
N LEU A 172 -8.67 -12.65 -11.38
CA LEU A 172 -8.19 -11.29 -11.69
C LEU A 172 -7.47 -11.25 -13.06
N ALA A 173 -6.63 -12.25 -13.34
CA ALA A 173 -5.90 -12.35 -14.61
C ALA A 173 -6.84 -12.44 -15.83
N ALA A 174 -7.98 -13.10 -15.66
CA ALA A 174 -8.97 -13.27 -16.74
C ALA A 174 -9.97 -12.10 -16.87
N ASP A 175 -9.88 -11.10 -15.99
CA ASP A 175 -10.85 -10.01 -15.95
C ASP A 175 -10.59 -8.97 -17.04
N PRO A 176 -11.56 -8.73 -17.96
CA PRO A 176 -11.38 -7.76 -19.03
C PRO A 176 -11.21 -6.31 -18.56
N GLN A 177 -11.73 -5.96 -17.37
CA GLN A 177 -11.60 -4.61 -16.81
C GLN A 177 -10.20 -4.33 -16.26
N LEU A 178 -9.41 -5.40 -16.04
CA LEU A 178 -8.05 -5.33 -15.51
C LEU A 178 -6.99 -5.63 -16.57
N ALA A 179 -7.38 -5.79 -17.85
CA ALA A 179 -6.47 -6.19 -18.93
C ALA A 179 -5.27 -5.25 -19.12
N ASP A 180 -5.45 -3.97 -18.80
CA ASP A 180 -4.39 -2.93 -18.88
C ASP A 180 -3.79 -2.61 -17.51
N THR A 181 -4.19 -3.31 -16.44
CA THR A 181 -3.70 -3.09 -15.08
C THR A 181 -2.53 -4.02 -14.79
N LYS A 182 -1.40 -3.49 -14.36
CA LYS A 182 -0.24 -4.31 -13.94
C LYS A 182 -0.58 -5.08 -12.68
N ILE A 183 -0.50 -6.40 -12.72
CA ILE A 183 -0.73 -7.26 -11.56
C ILE A 183 0.56 -8.00 -11.22
N ILE A 184 1.15 -7.63 -10.08
CA ILE A 184 2.34 -8.27 -9.53
C ILE A 184 1.88 -9.23 -8.43
N THR A 185 2.47 -10.41 -8.36
CA THR A 185 2.09 -11.44 -7.38
C THR A 185 3.32 -12.09 -6.74
N VAL A 186 3.10 -12.78 -5.65
CA VAL A 186 4.08 -13.68 -5.06
C VAL A 186 3.64 -15.12 -5.30
N GLY A 187 4.43 -15.89 -6.08
CA GLY A 187 4.20 -17.31 -6.26
C GLY A 187 3.14 -17.70 -7.30
N TRP A 188 2.74 -16.81 -8.20
CA TRP A 188 1.90 -17.18 -9.34
C TRP A 188 2.68 -18.00 -10.36
N ASN A 189 2.10 -19.11 -10.84
CA ASN A 189 2.79 -20.01 -11.78
C ASN A 189 2.85 -19.38 -13.18
N SER A 190 4.05 -18.99 -13.61
CA SER A 190 4.33 -18.33 -14.89
C SER A 190 4.10 -19.19 -16.13
N ASP A 191 3.97 -20.52 -16.00
CA ASP A 191 3.64 -21.41 -17.14
C ASP A 191 2.27 -21.12 -17.75
N ARG A 192 1.48 -20.32 -17.06
CA ARG A 192 0.20 -19.78 -17.56
C ARG A 192 0.36 -18.46 -18.32
N GLY A 193 1.52 -18.16 -18.89
CA GLY A 193 1.95 -16.92 -19.54
C GLY A 193 1.08 -16.34 -20.66
N THR A 194 -0.24 -16.58 -20.60
CA THR A 194 -1.24 -16.01 -21.51
C THR A 194 -1.53 -14.54 -21.22
N TYR A 195 -1.23 -14.08 -19.99
CA TYR A 195 -1.62 -12.74 -19.54
C TYR A 195 -0.39 -11.82 -19.42
N LYS A 196 -0.25 -10.90 -20.40
CA LYS A 196 0.90 -9.97 -20.49
C LYS A 196 0.97 -8.95 -19.35
N HIS A 197 -0.13 -8.69 -18.65
CA HIS A 197 -0.24 -7.75 -17.56
C HIS A 197 0.07 -8.38 -16.18
N MET A 198 0.32 -9.71 -16.15
CA MET A 198 0.67 -10.44 -14.95
C MET A 198 2.17 -10.61 -14.80
N ALA A 199 2.69 -10.43 -13.59
CA ALA A 199 4.07 -10.68 -13.23
C ALA A 199 4.15 -11.40 -11.88
N SER A 200 5.17 -12.25 -11.71
CA SER A 200 5.43 -12.91 -10.42
C SER A 200 6.82 -12.56 -9.91
N CYS A 201 6.94 -12.33 -8.60
CA CYS A 201 8.23 -12.15 -7.94
C CYS A 201 9.07 -13.42 -8.05
N ASN A 202 10.28 -13.28 -8.57
CA ASN A 202 11.21 -14.39 -8.69
C ASN A 202 12.14 -14.46 -7.47
N ASN A 203 11.71 -15.21 -6.45
CA ASN A 203 12.49 -15.38 -5.22
C ASN A 203 13.82 -16.13 -5.44
N ASP A 204 13.88 -17.04 -6.40
CA ASP A 204 15.10 -17.80 -6.71
C ASP A 204 16.15 -16.87 -7.32
N ALA A 205 15.74 -16.00 -8.25
CA ALA A 205 16.61 -14.97 -8.79
C ALA A 205 17.11 -14.03 -7.69
N GLN A 206 16.23 -13.56 -6.82
CA GLN A 206 16.60 -12.70 -5.69
C GLN A 206 17.63 -13.38 -4.78
N ASN A 207 17.41 -14.62 -4.41
CA ASN A 207 18.33 -15.38 -3.55
C ASN A 207 19.67 -15.63 -4.25
N THR A 208 19.65 -15.94 -5.53
CA THR A 208 20.86 -16.14 -6.34
C THR A 208 21.71 -14.88 -6.38
N ILE A 209 21.09 -13.72 -6.67
CA ILE A 209 21.77 -12.41 -6.66
C ILE A 209 22.38 -12.12 -5.28
N ARG A 210 21.59 -12.29 -4.22
CA ARG A 210 22.05 -12.01 -2.84
C ARG A 210 23.24 -12.88 -2.45
N ARG A 211 23.21 -14.19 -2.78
CA ARG A 211 24.29 -15.13 -2.48
C ARG A 211 25.53 -14.82 -3.31
N TYR A 212 25.38 -14.48 -4.58
CA TYR A 212 26.48 -14.04 -5.43
C TYR A 212 27.16 -12.78 -4.88
N LEU A 213 26.40 -11.75 -4.55
CA LEU A 213 26.92 -10.49 -3.99
C LEU A 213 27.56 -10.66 -2.61
N LYS A 214 27.13 -11.64 -1.84
CA LYS A 214 27.72 -11.99 -0.55
C LYS A 214 29.05 -12.74 -0.71
N GLY A 215 29.35 -13.29 -1.89
CA GLY A 215 30.55 -14.08 -2.16
C GLY A 215 30.44 -15.56 -1.76
N ASP A 216 29.21 -16.10 -1.71
CA ASP A 216 29.00 -17.52 -1.48
C ASP A 216 29.67 -18.32 -2.62
N GLU A 217 30.34 -19.44 -2.29
CA GLU A 217 31.00 -20.29 -3.25
C GLU A 217 30.00 -20.86 -4.28
N ASP A 218 30.49 -21.13 -5.51
CA ASP A 218 29.75 -21.72 -6.64
C ASP A 218 28.53 -20.93 -7.14
N MET A 219 28.35 -19.66 -6.75
CA MET A 219 27.18 -18.83 -7.17
C MET A 219 27.36 -18.13 -8.53
N LEU A 220 28.56 -18.15 -9.12
CA LEU A 220 28.82 -17.50 -10.42
C LEU A 220 27.99 -18.11 -11.56
N ARG A 221 27.98 -19.46 -11.67
CA ARG A 221 27.18 -20.15 -12.70
C ARG A 221 25.67 -19.93 -12.55
N PRO A 222 25.06 -20.13 -11.36
CA PRO A 222 23.65 -19.80 -11.15
C PRO A 222 23.32 -18.34 -11.50
N PHE A 223 24.20 -17.38 -11.15
CA PHE A 223 24.02 -15.98 -11.46
C PHE A 223 24.02 -15.70 -12.97
N ILE A 224 24.98 -16.27 -13.73
CA ILE A 224 25.06 -16.12 -15.18
C ILE A 224 23.86 -16.76 -15.89
N ASN A 225 23.42 -17.94 -15.42
CA ASN A 225 22.30 -18.66 -16.03
C ASN A 225 20.93 -18.05 -15.73
N MET A 226 20.85 -17.08 -14.83
CA MET A 226 19.63 -16.38 -14.48
C MET A 226 19.35 -15.19 -15.42
N ALA A 227 20.36 -14.63 -16.03
CA ALA A 227 20.30 -13.53 -16.98
C ALA A 227 19.88 -14.03 -18.37
#